data_4f5b525d171eb9620433024c3fb872f6
#
_entry.id   4f5b525d171eb9620433024c3fb872f6
#
_cell.length_a   1.000
_cell.length_b   1.000
_cell.length_c   1.000
_cell.angle_alpha   90.00
_cell.angle_beta   90.00
_cell.angle_gamma   90.00
#
_symmetry.space_group_name_H-M   'P 1'
#
loop_
_entity.id
_entity.type
_entity.pdbx_description
1 polymer ?
#
loop_
_entity_poly.entity_id
_entity_poly.type
_entity_poly.pdbx_seq_one_letter_code
_entity_poly.pdbx_strand_id
1 'polypeptide(L)'
;DGYLRQRGIRDVSLVAMYTPEPLPLPVAGPQAGYSVAAELAARGITFHPRTPLEGVEPTALRFGGELVPHDLAVVIPPHRPPDVIAKSSLAGPNGWIPVDRATLRTRASNVYAIGDSTVILLENGLALPKAGVFAHGEAEVVAENVARRIRGDLREEAFDGHGTCFLETGGGKSGLARGDFFASPVPKVAMHRPGRSWHAAKIAFEQYWLRRWL
;
A
#
# COMPACT_ATOMS: atom_id res chain seq x y z
N ASP A 1 10.03 -16.26 0.72
CA ASP A 1 11.30 -16.64 1.33
C ASP A 1 11.07 -17.36 2.67
N GLY A 2 10.39 -16.76 3.66
CA GLY A 2 10.21 -17.37 4.98
C GLY A 2 9.58 -18.77 4.97
N TYR A 3 8.56 -18.98 4.15
CA TYR A 3 7.93 -20.29 3.97
C TYR A 3 8.91 -21.35 3.42
N LEU A 4 9.68 -21.00 2.40
CA LEU A 4 10.67 -21.91 1.80
C LEU A 4 11.76 -22.29 2.81
N ARG A 5 12.18 -21.34 3.67
CA ARG A 5 13.11 -21.63 4.78
C ARG A 5 12.52 -22.58 5.81
N GLN A 6 11.27 -22.39 6.21
CA GLN A 6 10.58 -23.31 7.13
C GLN A 6 10.46 -24.73 6.56
N ARG A 7 10.34 -24.84 5.24
CA ARG A 7 10.28 -26.14 4.54
C ARG A 7 11.64 -26.74 4.24
N GLY A 8 12.74 -26.04 4.52
CA GLY A 8 14.10 -26.52 4.23
C GLY A 8 14.45 -26.58 2.74
N ILE A 9 13.69 -25.91 1.88
CA ILE A 9 13.88 -25.93 0.41
C ILE A 9 14.34 -24.59 -0.17
N ARG A 10 14.69 -23.61 0.71
CA ARG A 10 15.11 -22.27 0.23
C ARG A 10 16.38 -22.34 -0.63
N ASP A 11 17.32 -23.19 -0.30
CA ASP A 11 18.62 -23.26 -0.98
C ASP A 11 18.54 -23.89 -2.38
N VAL A 12 17.46 -24.62 -2.64
CA VAL A 12 17.16 -25.21 -3.97
C VAL A 12 16.08 -24.41 -4.72
N SER A 13 15.67 -23.27 -4.20
CA SER A 13 14.62 -22.43 -4.78
C SER A 13 15.20 -21.10 -5.26
N LEU A 14 14.93 -20.74 -6.51
CA LEU A 14 15.16 -19.39 -7.03
C LEU A 14 13.95 -18.53 -6.72
N VAL A 15 14.19 -17.35 -6.13
CA VAL A 15 13.12 -16.39 -5.84
C VAL A 15 13.47 -15.08 -6.52
N ALA A 16 12.55 -14.57 -7.34
CA ALA A 16 12.71 -13.31 -8.04
C ALA A 16 11.48 -12.43 -7.87
N MET A 17 11.67 -11.12 -7.86
CA MET A 17 10.63 -10.10 -7.83
C MET A 17 10.79 -9.21 -9.06
N TYR A 18 9.73 -9.07 -9.84
CA TYR A 18 9.64 -8.22 -11.02
C TYR A 18 8.66 -7.09 -10.75
N THR A 19 8.97 -5.88 -11.18
CA THR A 19 8.09 -4.72 -11.02
C THR A 19 8.32 -3.68 -12.11
N PRO A 20 7.29 -2.97 -12.58
CA PRO A 20 7.46 -1.86 -13.52
C PRO A 20 8.16 -0.65 -12.90
N GLU A 21 8.15 -0.53 -11.57
CA GLU A 21 8.75 0.59 -10.86
C GLU A 21 10.30 0.48 -10.80
N PRO A 22 11.00 1.61 -10.64
CA PRO A 22 12.46 1.61 -10.50
C PRO A 22 12.93 1.08 -9.13
N LEU A 23 12.10 1.16 -8.10
CA LEU A 23 12.36 0.72 -6.73
C LEU A 23 11.08 0.15 -6.08
N PRO A 24 11.21 -0.75 -5.09
CA PRO A 24 10.08 -1.13 -4.26
C PRO A 24 9.51 0.07 -3.49
N LEU A 25 8.22 0.06 -3.21
CA LEU A 25 7.52 1.09 -2.44
C LEU A 25 7.72 2.52 -3.00
N PRO A 26 7.46 2.78 -4.28
CA PRO A 26 7.81 4.06 -4.94
C PRO A 26 7.18 5.27 -4.24
N VAL A 27 6.00 5.11 -3.65
CA VAL A 27 5.28 6.19 -2.95
C VAL A 27 5.94 6.57 -1.63
N ALA A 28 6.62 5.64 -0.95
CA ALA A 28 7.31 5.90 0.31
C ALA A 28 8.66 6.64 0.14
N GLY A 29 9.02 6.95 -1.09
CA GLY A 29 10.25 7.64 -1.43
C GLY A 29 11.46 6.72 -1.64
N PRO A 30 12.56 7.24 -2.23
CA PRO A 30 13.69 6.44 -2.66
C PRO A 30 14.42 5.75 -1.50
N GLN A 31 14.51 6.40 -0.33
CA GLN A 31 15.18 5.85 0.85
C GLN A 31 14.50 4.53 1.31
N ALA A 32 13.17 4.51 1.36
CA ALA A 32 12.40 3.31 1.68
C ALA A 32 12.62 2.23 0.62
N GLY A 33 12.59 2.59 -0.66
CA GLY A 33 12.85 1.68 -1.77
C GLY A 33 14.21 1.01 -1.70
N TYR A 34 15.28 1.78 -1.45
CA TYR A 34 16.63 1.22 -1.28
C TYR A 34 16.73 0.29 -0.05
N SER A 35 16.05 0.63 1.05
CA SER A 35 16.03 -0.22 2.24
C SER A 35 15.38 -1.57 1.95
N VAL A 36 14.26 -1.59 1.22
CA VAL A 36 13.60 -2.84 0.83
C VAL A 36 14.41 -3.63 -0.19
N ALA A 37 15.02 -2.97 -1.19
CA ALA A 37 15.89 -3.63 -2.16
C ALA A 37 17.09 -4.30 -1.48
N ALA A 38 17.70 -3.66 -0.48
CA ALA A 38 18.77 -4.25 0.32
C ALA A 38 18.30 -5.49 1.13
N GLU A 39 17.07 -5.46 1.69
CA GLU A 39 16.48 -6.62 2.36
C GLU A 39 16.21 -7.78 1.41
N LEU A 40 15.75 -7.50 0.18
CA LEU A 40 15.59 -8.54 -0.85
C LEU A 40 16.93 -9.18 -1.19
N ALA A 41 17.95 -8.37 -1.47
CA ALA A 41 19.30 -8.85 -1.79
C ALA A 41 19.91 -9.69 -0.64
N ALA A 42 19.78 -9.22 0.62
CA ALA A 42 20.26 -9.95 1.80
C ALA A 42 19.60 -11.34 1.99
N ARG A 43 18.44 -11.57 1.34
CA ARG A 43 17.71 -12.85 1.35
C ARG A 43 17.96 -13.68 0.09
N GLY A 44 18.82 -13.25 -0.81
CA GLY A 44 19.05 -13.90 -2.09
C GLY A 44 17.81 -13.86 -3.01
N ILE A 45 16.99 -12.82 -2.91
CA ILE A 45 15.86 -12.57 -3.79
C ILE A 45 16.34 -11.63 -4.89
N THR A 46 16.28 -12.09 -6.14
CA THR A 46 16.66 -11.28 -7.29
C THR A 46 15.58 -10.23 -7.56
N PHE A 47 15.96 -8.96 -7.64
CA PHE A 47 15.04 -7.86 -7.91
C PHE A 47 15.24 -7.35 -9.33
N HIS A 48 14.16 -7.37 -10.13
CA HIS A 48 14.12 -6.89 -11.51
C HIS A 48 13.25 -5.63 -11.61
N PRO A 49 13.83 -4.43 -11.47
CA PRO A 49 13.10 -3.16 -11.63
C PRO A 49 12.81 -2.88 -13.10
N ARG A 50 11.85 -1.98 -13.37
CA ARG A 50 11.44 -1.54 -14.71
C ARG A 50 11.10 -2.69 -15.65
N THR A 51 10.57 -3.77 -15.09
CA THR A 51 10.23 -4.98 -15.83
C THR A 51 8.72 -5.25 -15.68
N PRO A 52 7.88 -4.59 -16.51
CA PRO A 52 6.44 -4.75 -16.46
C PRO A 52 6.03 -6.15 -16.90
N LEU A 53 5.08 -6.74 -16.20
CA LEU A 53 4.46 -8.00 -16.59
C LEU A 53 3.53 -7.77 -17.77
N GLU A 54 3.76 -8.48 -18.86
CA GLU A 54 2.98 -8.40 -20.11
C GLU A 54 1.97 -9.52 -20.25
N GLY A 55 2.25 -10.69 -19.67
CA GLY A 55 1.37 -11.85 -19.77
C GLY A 55 1.67 -12.91 -18.73
N VAL A 56 0.64 -13.69 -18.41
CA VAL A 56 0.71 -14.84 -17.51
C VAL A 56 0.32 -16.08 -18.28
N GLU A 57 1.21 -17.06 -18.34
CA GLU A 57 1.00 -18.36 -18.94
C GLU A 57 1.03 -19.46 -17.87
N PRO A 58 0.54 -20.65 -18.13
CA PRO A 58 0.46 -21.70 -17.10
C PRO A 58 1.79 -22.04 -16.43
N THR A 59 2.91 -21.91 -17.14
CA THR A 59 4.25 -22.28 -16.66
C THR A 59 5.29 -21.19 -16.85
N ALA A 60 4.91 -20.00 -17.32
CA ALA A 60 5.81 -18.89 -17.55
C ALA A 60 5.14 -17.51 -17.39
N LEU A 61 5.94 -16.50 -17.06
CA LEU A 61 5.55 -15.10 -17.11
C LEU A 61 6.24 -14.41 -18.28
N ARG A 62 5.56 -13.47 -18.95
CA ARG A 62 6.09 -12.72 -20.09
C ARG A 62 6.54 -11.33 -19.66
N PHE A 63 7.78 -10.98 -20.00
CA PHE A 63 8.40 -9.67 -19.75
C PHE A 63 9.23 -9.26 -20.98
N GLY A 64 8.94 -8.11 -21.60
CA GLY A 64 9.69 -7.62 -22.75
C GLY A 64 9.76 -8.60 -23.94
N GLY A 65 8.72 -9.41 -24.12
CA GLY A 65 8.68 -10.47 -25.13
C GLY A 65 9.38 -11.78 -24.72
N GLU A 66 10.11 -11.81 -23.62
CA GLU A 66 10.76 -13.03 -23.09
C GLU A 66 9.83 -13.81 -22.16
N LEU A 67 9.92 -15.13 -22.19
CA LEU A 67 9.21 -16.04 -21.29
C LEU A 67 10.14 -16.48 -20.15
N VAL A 68 9.75 -16.16 -18.93
CA VAL A 68 10.45 -16.58 -17.72
C VAL A 68 9.66 -17.73 -17.08
N PRO A 69 10.20 -18.96 -17.06
CA PRO A 69 9.52 -20.11 -16.49
C PRO A 69 9.38 -19.99 -14.97
N HIS A 70 8.33 -20.58 -14.41
CA HIS A 70 8.10 -20.64 -12.97
C HIS A 70 7.39 -21.94 -12.57
N ASP A 71 7.64 -22.40 -11.34
CA ASP A 71 6.85 -23.42 -10.66
C ASP A 71 5.70 -22.79 -9.85
N LEU A 72 5.90 -21.56 -9.36
CA LEU A 72 4.90 -20.77 -8.64
C LEU A 72 5.07 -19.29 -9.00
N ALA A 73 3.99 -18.66 -9.44
CA ALA A 73 3.90 -17.22 -9.60
C ALA A 73 2.90 -16.60 -8.61
N VAL A 74 3.31 -15.49 -8.00
CA VAL A 74 2.42 -14.63 -7.21
C VAL A 74 2.32 -13.30 -7.94
N VAL A 75 1.17 -13.02 -8.54
CA VAL A 75 0.95 -11.84 -9.39
C VAL A 75 0.00 -10.87 -8.72
N ILE A 76 0.42 -9.61 -8.63
CA ILE A 76 -0.42 -8.48 -8.21
C ILE A 76 -0.73 -7.65 -9.45
N PRO A 77 -1.92 -7.78 -10.05
CA PRO A 77 -2.27 -7.03 -11.25
C PRO A 77 -2.50 -5.55 -10.93
N PRO A 78 -2.47 -4.66 -11.94
CA PRO A 78 -2.85 -3.27 -11.75
C PRO A 78 -4.24 -3.14 -11.14
N HIS A 79 -4.36 -2.34 -10.09
CA HIS A 79 -5.65 -2.09 -9.44
C HIS A 79 -6.59 -1.33 -10.37
N ARG A 80 -7.82 -1.78 -10.44
CA ARG A 80 -8.90 -1.13 -11.19
C ARG A 80 -10.07 -0.83 -10.26
N PRO A 81 -10.75 0.29 -10.43
CA PRO A 81 -11.96 0.56 -9.66
C PRO A 81 -13.04 -0.46 -10.02
N PRO A 82 -13.86 -0.90 -9.04
CA PRO A 82 -15.05 -1.69 -9.33
C PRO A 82 -15.99 -0.95 -10.28
N ASP A 83 -16.73 -1.69 -11.09
CA ASP A 83 -17.67 -1.12 -12.09
C ASP A 83 -18.66 -0.13 -11.48
N VAL A 84 -19.17 -0.41 -10.30
CA VAL A 84 -20.09 0.48 -9.58
C VAL A 84 -19.47 1.84 -9.28
N ILE A 85 -18.17 1.90 -9.02
CA ILE A 85 -17.41 3.15 -8.83
C ILE A 85 -17.12 3.78 -10.18
N ALA A 86 -16.51 3.03 -11.11
CA ALA A 86 -16.05 3.55 -12.40
C ALA A 86 -17.18 4.12 -13.26
N LYS A 87 -18.39 3.56 -13.15
CA LYS A 87 -19.58 3.99 -13.88
C LYS A 87 -20.46 4.99 -13.12
N SER A 88 -20.07 5.35 -11.88
CA SER A 88 -20.82 6.33 -11.08
C SER A 88 -20.58 7.75 -11.57
N SER A 89 -21.54 8.64 -11.28
CA SER A 89 -21.37 10.08 -11.53
C SER A 89 -20.26 10.72 -10.68
N LEU A 90 -19.70 10.02 -9.70
CA LEU A 90 -18.61 10.50 -8.84
C LEU A 90 -17.23 10.20 -9.42
N ALA A 91 -17.12 9.25 -10.34
CA ALA A 91 -15.85 8.84 -10.92
C ALA A 91 -15.12 9.99 -11.62
N GLY A 92 -13.82 10.05 -11.44
CA GLY A 92 -12.90 10.89 -12.20
C GLY A 92 -12.46 10.22 -13.50
N PRO A 93 -11.56 10.86 -14.26
CA PRO A 93 -11.09 10.34 -15.56
C PRO A 93 -10.41 8.97 -15.48
N ASN A 94 -9.82 8.64 -14.35
CA ASN A 94 -9.15 7.34 -14.08
C ASN A 94 -10.09 6.29 -13.48
N GLY A 95 -11.38 6.59 -13.37
CA GLY A 95 -12.42 5.71 -12.82
C GLY A 95 -12.52 5.67 -11.29
N TRP A 96 -11.56 6.25 -10.56
CA TRP A 96 -11.61 6.40 -9.10
C TRP A 96 -12.35 7.68 -8.71
N ILE A 97 -12.80 7.77 -7.46
CA ILE A 97 -13.49 8.97 -6.95
C ILE A 97 -12.43 9.98 -6.47
N PRO A 98 -12.28 11.15 -7.14
CA PRO A 98 -11.46 12.22 -6.63
C PRO A 98 -12.12 12.86 -5.41
N VAL A 99 -11.31 13.14 -4.38
CA VAL A 99 -11.75 13.78 -3.15
C VAL A 99 -10.84 14.93 -2.77
N ASP A 100 -11.33 15.86 -1.98
CA ASP A 100 -10.47 16.79 -1.25
C ASP A 100 -9.62 15.98 -0.25
N ARG A 101 -8.31 16.14 -0.28
CA ARG A 101 -7.38 15.29 0.48
C ARG A 101 -7.50 15.44 1.99
N ALA A 102 -7.98 16.60 2.46
CA ALA A 102 -8.12 16.89 3.89
C ALA A 102 -9.48 16.46 4.44
N THR A 103 -10.56 16.75 3.73
CA THR A 103 -11.93 16.56 4.21
C THR A 103 -12.62 15.32 3.64
N LEU A 104 -12.01 14.66 2.64
CA LEU A 104 -12.53 13.48 1.92
C LEU A 104 -13.87 13.76 1.21
N ARG A 105 -14.21 15.04 0.98
CA ARG A 105 -15.41 15.44 0.25
C ARG A 105 -15.28 15.16 -1.24
N THR A 106 -16.33 14.65 -1.81
CA THR A 106 -16.47 14.54 -3.26
C THR A 106 -17.00 15.83 -3.86
N ARG A 107 -17.09 15.88 -5.19
CA ARG A 107 -17.75 17.01 -5.89
C ARG A 107 -19.28 17.09 -5.62
N ALA A 108 -19.91 16.01 -5.15
CA ALA A 108 -21.32 16.02 -4.81
C ALA A 108 -21.53 16.52 -3.38
N SER A 109 -22.52 17.38 -3.19
CA SER A 109 -22.86 17.92 -1.87
C SER A 109 -23.22 16.79 -0.90
N ASN A 110 -22.69 16.84 0.32
CA ASN A 110 -22.93 15.89 1.41
C ASN A 110 -22.50 14.44 1.11
N VAL A 111 -21.61 14.23 0.13
CA VAL A 111 -21.07 12.93 -0.22
C VAL A 111 -19.57 12.92 0.03
N TYR A 112 -19.13 11.93 0.77
CA TYR A 112 -17.73 11.66 1.08
C TYR A 112 -17.33 10.33 0.43
N ALA A 113 -16.06 10.16 0.13
CA ALA A 113 -15.51 8.87 -0.28
C ALA A 113 -14.18 8.64 0.45
N ILE A 114 -13.92 7.40 0.84
CA ILE A 114 -12.74 7.01 1.63
C ILE A 114 -12.14 5.70 1.11
N GLY A 115 -10.92 5.44 1.53
CA GLY A 115 -10.22 4.18 1.30
C GLY A 115 -9.98 3.91 -0.18
N ASP A 116 -10.02 2.64 -0.53
CA ASP A 116 -9.61 2.15 -1.85
C ASP A 116 -10.53 2.62 -3.00
N SER A 117 -11.70 3.19 -2.70
CA SER A 117 -12.58 3.80 -3.70
C SER A 117 -12.07 5.14 -4.24
N THR A 118 -11.14 5.79 -3.54
CA THR A 118 -10.68 7.15 -3.82
C THR A 118 -9.35 7.18 -4.60
N VAL A 119 -9.02 8.37 -5.11
CA VAL A 119 -7.67 8.73 -5.53
C VAL A 119 -7.28 10.06 -4.90
N ILE A 120 -6.24 10.05 -4.09
CA ILE A 120 -5.62 11.23 -3.49
C ILE A 120 -4.24 11.36 -4.11
N LEU A 121 -4.02 12.40 -4.89
CA LEU A 121 -2.72 12.65 -5.51
C LEU A 121 -1.79 13.38 -4.54
N LEU A 122 -0.57 12.88 -4.44
CA LEU A 122 0.53 13.49 -3.70
C LEU A 122 1.25 14.51 -4.58
N GLU A 123 2.07 15.38 -3.98
CA GLU A 123 2.79 16.42 -4.72
C GLU A 123 3.79 15.85 -5.75
N ASN A 124 4.31 14.67 -5.51
CA ASN A 124 5.20 13.96 -6.45
C ASN A 124 4.45 13.30 -7.63
N GLY A 125 3.13 13.51 -7.75
CA GLY A 125 2.29 12.97 -8.83
C GLY A 125 1.87 11.51 -8.64
N LEU A 126 2.32 10.84 -7.60
CA LEU A 126 1.87 9.49 -7.26
C LEU A 126 0.58 9.54 -6.43
N ALA A 127 -0.19 8.47 -6.46
CA ALA A 127 -1.36 8.35 -5.60
C ALA A 127 -0.97 7.87 -4.19
N LEU A 128 -1.68 8.37 -3.16
CA LEU A 128 -1.60 7.80 -1.81
C LEU A 128 -1.85 6.28 -1.88
N PRO A 129 -1.04 5.45 -1.22
CA PRO A 129 -1.24 3.99 -1.26
C PRO A 129 -2.61 3.59 -0.76
N LYS A 130 -3.24 2.64 -1.43
CA LYS A 130 -4.48 2.02 -0.98
C LYS A 130 -4.16 1.06 0.15
N ALA A 131 -4.29 1.55 1.39
CA ALA A 131 -3.93 0.79 2.59
C ALA A 131 -4.92 1.03 3.72
N GLY A 132 -5.22 -0.02 4.49
CA GLY A 132 -6.20 0.04 5.57
C GLY A 132 -5.92 1.09 6.63
N VAL A 133 -4.65 1.43 6.89
CA VAL A 133 -4.29 2.49 7.83
C VAL A 133 -4.78 3.88 7.37
N PHE A 134 -4.72 4.17 6.08
CA PHE A 134 -5.25 5.43 5.56
C PHE A 134 -6.77 5.40 5.52
N ALA A 135 -7.37 4.33 5.01
CA ALA A 135 -8.82 4.17 4.99
C ALA A 135 -9.46 4.32 6.38
N HIS A 136 -8.79 3.84 7.43
CA HIS A 136 -9.26 4.00 8.81
C HIS A 136 -9.18 5.46 9.28
N GLY A 137 -8.04 6.12 9.10
CA GLY A 137 -7.89 7.54 9.45
C GLY A 137 -8.85 8.46 8.68
N GLU A 138 -9.05 8.17 7.40
CA GLU A 138 -10.04 8.86 6.56
C GLU A 138 -11.47 8.66 7.10
N ALA A 139 -11.81 7.43 7.54
CA ALA A 139 -13.11 7.13 8.11
C ALA A 139 -13.36 7.88 9.44
N GLU A 140 -12.35 7.98 10.30
CA GLU A 140 -12.46 8.73 11.56
C GLU A 140 -12.72 10.23 11.28
N VAL A 141 -11.98 10.84 10.33
CA VAL A 141 -12.17 12.23 9.93
C VAL A 141 -13.57 12.46 9.35
N VAL A 142 -14.02 11.60 8.45
CA VAL A 142 -15.36 11.72 7.86
C VAL A 142 -16.45 11.55 8.90
N ALA A 143 -16.34 10.58 9.80
CA ALA A 143 -17.32 10.34 10.86
C ALA A 143 -17.46 11.56 11.77
N GLU A 144 -16.34 12.17 12.18
CA GLU A 144 -16.37 13.38 13.02
C GLU A 144 -16.95 14.57 12.24
N ASN A 145 -16.55 14.78 10.98
CA ASN A 145 -17.08 15.87 10.16
C ASN A 145 -18.59 15.74 9.90
N VAL A 146 -19.09 14.55 9.67
CA VAL A 146 -20.52 14.29 9.53
C VAL A 146 -21.25 14.56 10.85
N ALA A 147 -20.71 14.07 11.97
CA ALA A 147 -21.31 14.30 13.28
C ALA A 147 -21.35 15.78 13.67
N ARG A 148 -20.28 16.54 13.40
CA ARG A 148 -20.24 18.01 13.61
C ARG A 148 -21.27 18.70 12.77
N ARG A 149 -21.36 18.38 11.49
CA ARG A 149 -22.32 19.00 10.56
C ARG A 149 -23.76 18.76 10.98
N ILE A 150 -24.11 17.57 11.45
CA ILE A 150 -25.45 17.28 11.97
C ILE A 150 -25.77 18.16 13.18
N ARG A 151 -24.79 18.47 14.03
CA ARG A 151 -24.92 19.36 15.19
C ARG A 151 -24.85 20.86 14.85
N GLY A 152 -24.70 21.24 13.58
CA GLY A 152 -24.55 22.63 13.14
C GLY A 152 -23.18 23.24 13.42
N ASP A 153 -22.18 22.42 13.77
CA ASP A 153 -20.78 22.86 13.93
C ASP A 153 -20.08 22.83 12.58
N LEU A 154 -19.59 23.98 12.14
CA LEU A 154 -18.93 24.15 10.84
C LEU A 154 -17.42 23.88 10.86
N ARG A 155 -16.85 23.59 12.02
CA ARG A 155 -15.43 23.20 12.11
C ARG A 155 -15.24 21.84 11.49
N GLU A 156 -14.12 21.65 10.79
CA GLU A 156 -13.79 20.39 10.14
C GLU A 156 -12.46 19.84 10.65
N GLU A 157 -12.44 18.53 10.88
CA GLU A 157 -11.21 17.79 11.02
C GLU A 157 -10.58 17.56 9.65
N ALA A 158 -9.26 17.40 9.65
CA ALA A 158 -8.50 17.15 8.43
C ALA A 158 -7.71 15.84 8.54
N PHE A 159 -7.78 15.04 7.50
CA PHE A 159 -6.90 13.90 7.34
C PHE A 159 -5.48 14.40 7.04
N ASP A 160 -4.52 13.94 7.80
CA ASP A 160 -3.16 14.48 7.81
C ASP A 160 -2.16 13.67 6.96
N GLY A 161 -2.59 12.55 6.37
CA GLY A 161 -1.74 11.70 5.54
C GLY A 161 -0.70 10.87 6.30
N HIS A 162 -0.77 10.83 7.64
CA HIS A 162 0.12 9.97 8.42
C HIS A 162 -0.28 8.50 8.31
N GLY A 163 0.73 7.64 8.17
CA GLY A 163 0.50 6.19 8.10
C GLY A 163 1.61 5.39 8.78
N THR A 164 1.23 4.22 9.27
CA THR A 164 2.14 3.24 9.87
C THR A 164 1.82 1.87 9.33
N CYS A 165 2.83 1.17 8.78
CA CYS A 165 2.68 -0.16 8.22
C CYS A 165 3.76 -1.09 8.73
N PHE A 166 3.39 -2.35 9.00
CA PHE A 166 4.36 -3.40 9.28
C PHE A 166 4.80 -4.07 7.96
N LEU A 167 6.10 -4.32 7.84
CA LEU A 167 6.69 -5.07 6.74
C LEU A 167 7.16 -6.44 7.24
N GLU A 168 6.35 -7.46 7.02
CA GLU A 168 6.70 -8.83 7.39
C GLU A 168 7.87 -9.35 6.55
N THR A 169 8.91 -9.81 7.24
CA THR A 169 10.12 -10.30 6.58
C THR A 169 10.38 -11.78 6.80
N GLY A 170 9.47 -12.48 7.49
CA GLY A 170 9.61 -13.90 7.84
C GLY A 170 10.53 -14.13 9.04
N GLY A 171 10.57 -15.37 9.53
CA GLY A 171 11.40 -15.75 10.68
C GLY A 171 11.01 -15.06 11.99
N GLY A 172 9.74 -14.67 12.17
CA GLY A 172 9.25 -13.96 13.33
C GLY A 172 9.81 -12.54 13.46
N LYS A 173 10.07 -11.88 12.34
CA LYS A 173 10.57 -10.49 12.29
C LYS A 173 9.71 -9.65 11.37
N SER A 174 9.46 -8.41 11.79
CA SER A 174 8.82 -7.37 10.97
C SER A 174 9.64 -6.09 11.01
N GLY A 175 9.69 -5.38 9.90
CA GLY A 175 10.03 -3.97 9.85
C GLY A 175 8.82 -3.11 10.18
N LEU A 176 9.05 -1.84 10.46
CA LEU A 176 8.02 -0.82 10.61
C LEU A 176 8.32 0.33 9.67
N ALA A 177 7.35 0.73 8.88
CA ALA A 177 7.34 1.96 8.11
C ALA A 177 6.37 2.95 8.76
N ARG A 178 6.82 4.17 9.04
CA ARG A 178 5.96 5.24 9.56
C ARG A 178 6.34 6.56 8.92
N GLY A 179 5.35 7.34 8.52
CA GLY A 179 5.64 8.63 7.92
C GLY A 179 4.44 9.50 7.62
N ASP A 180 4.78 10.70 7.17
CA ASP A 180 3.89 11.70 6.63
C ASP A 180 3.94 11.59 5.09
N PHE A 181 2.85 11.13 4.49
CA PHE A 181 2.72 10.98 3.05
C PHE A 181 2.32 12.29 2.37
N PHE A 182 1.82 13.28 3.12
CA PHE A 182 1.52 14.61 2.61
C PHE A 182 2.70 15.58 2.71
N ALA A 183 3.85 15.12 3.24
CA ALA A 183 5.06 15.93 3.27
C ALA A 183 5.50 16.36 1.88
N SER A 184 5.92 17.63 1.77
CA SER A 184 6.40 18.25 0.54
C SER A 184 7.94 18.28 0.50
N PRO A 185 8.58 18.15 -0.65
CA PRO A 185 8.02 17.82 -1.99
C PRO A 185 7.78 16.33 -2.21
N VAL A 186 8.19 15.48 -1.26
CA VAL A 186 8.03 14.02 -1.30
C VAL A 186 7.66 13.49 0.07
N PRO A 187 6.96 12.35 0.14
CA PRO A 187 6.67 11.68 1.40
C PRO A 187 7.90 11.44 2.27
N LYS A 188 7.75 11.66 3.58
CA LYS A 188 8.80 11.44 4.59
C LYS A 188 8.48 10.18 5.38
N VAL A 189 9.01 9.05 4.92
CA VAL A 189 8.77 7.74 5.53
C VAL A 189 10.04 7.21 6.17
N ALA A 190 10.00 6.99 7.48
CA ALA A 190 11.07 6.32 8.22
C ALA A 190 10.86 4.80 8.18
N MET A 191 11.92 4.07 7.84
CA MET A 191 11.95 2.61 7.83
C MET A 191 12.77 2.10 9.02
N HIS A 192 12.14 1.32 9.89
CA HIS A 192 12.83 0.65 10.99
C HIS A 192 13.23 -0.76 10.55
N ARG A 193 14.47 -1.15 10.89
CA ARG A 193 15.01 -2.47 10.55
C ARG A 193 14.15 -3.59 11.12
N PRO A 194 14.01 -4.70 10.39
CA PRO A 194 13.25 -5.84 10.85
C PRO A 194 13.77 -6.40 12.18
N GLY A 195 12.85 -6.62 13.12
CA GLY A 195 13.14 -7.14 14.45
C GLY A 195 11.96 -7.92 15.05
N ARG A 196 12.27 -8.73 16.07
CA ARG A 196 11.24 -9.51 16.80
C ARG A 196 10.29 -8.60 17.60
N SER A 197 10.78 -7.45 18.08
CA SER A 197 9.96 -6.45 18.79
C SER A 197 8.85 -5.90 17.91
N TRP A 198 9.14 -5.58 16.65
CA TRP A 198 8.13 -5.11 15.70
C TRP A 198 7.16 -6.21 15.31
N HIS A 199 7.60 -7.45 15.22
CA HIS A 199 6.71 -8.59 15.00
C HIS A 199 5.74 -8.77 16.18
N ALA A 200 6.23 -8.71 17.42
CA ALA A 200 5.39 -8.74 18.62
C ALA A 200 4.40 -7.55 18.66
N ALA A 201 4.86 -6.35 18.30
CA ALA A 201 3.99 -5.17 18.21
C ALA A 201 2.91 -5.34 17.13
N LYS A 202 3.23 -5.93 15.98
CA LYS A 202 2.23 -6.27 14.94
C LYS A 202 1.17 -7.23 15.48
N ILE A 203 1.57 -8.31 16.15
CA ILE A 203 0.63 -9.28 16.74
C ILE A 203 -0.27 -8.58 17.78
N ALA A 204 0.30 -7.74 18.65
CA ALA A 204 -0.47 -6.99 19.62
C ALA A 204 -1.47 -6.02 18.95
N PHE A 205 -1.05 -5.33 17.89
CA PHE A 205 -1.93 -4.48 17.09
C PHE A 205 -3.07 -5.30 16.46
N GLU A 206 -2.77 -6.45 15.86
CA GLU A 206 -3.76 -7.33 15.25
C GLU A 206 -4.82 -7.80 16.29
N GLN A 207 -4.38 -8.24 17.47
CA GLN A 207 -5.27 -8.63 18.56
C GLN A 207 -6.11 -7.47 19.10
N TYR A 208 -5.52 -6.28 19.22
CA TYR A 208 -6.25 -5.06 19.60
C TYR A 208 -7.33 -4.73 18.55
N TRP A 209 -6.96 -4.76 17.27
CA TRP A 209 -7.86 -4.44 16.16
C TRP A 209 -9.07 -5.39 16.13
N LEU A 210 -8.81 -6.70 16.18
CA LEU A 210 -9.87 -7.71 16.18
C LEU A 210 -10.85 -7.53 17.35
N ARG A 211 -10.34 -7.25 18.55
CA ARG A 211 -11.20 -7.04 19.74
C ARG A 211 -11.95 -5.71 19.73
N ARG A 212 -11.45 -4.73 19.03
CA ARG A 212 -12.02 -3.36 19.00
C ARG A 212 -13.12 -3.23 17.96
N TRP A 213 -12.99 -3.92 16.83
CA TRP A 213 -13.79 -3.67 15.65
C TRP A 213 -14.57 -4.89 15.13
N LEU A 214 -14.28 -6.09 15.62
CA LEU A 214 -14.99 -7.34 15.31
C LEU A 214 -15.46 -8.03 16.58
#